data_b4657a6196e0f2f5f96d4aa23190ef8b
#
_entry.id   b4657a6196e0f2f5f96d4aa23190ef8b
#
_cell.length_a   1.000
_cell.length_b   1.000
_cell.length_c   1.000
_cell.angle_alpha   90.00
_cell.angle_beta   90.00
_cell.angle_gamma   90.00
#
_symmetry.space_group_name_H-M   'P 1'
#
loop_
_entity.id
_entity.type
_entity.pdbx_description
1 polymer ?
#
loop_
_entity_poly.entity_id
_entity_poly.type
_entity_poly.pdbx_seq_one_letter_code
_entity_poly.pdbx_strand_id
1 'polypeptide(L)'
;MINLVDNLEFVFNCQFNFDNRYSASSEYFKARDDLEPDPIRGLAMRRTNFIPDIGRCELPLDNRRSPGYRRVEPKMAGSRFYVWLAEHETGRYSKAHKHASAAVLICIKGKGYTYTWPATFGPTPWDDGMADKVVRQDYEPVGMVSAAPMSGDWFHQHFGVSKGGLRLMAWHGANNQGANKAGIPGEQLMDYGAIDLKKGGSAIPYHEEDPFIRKEFEVTLAKEGAVCRMGSELYVKPKE
;
A
#
# COMPACT_ATOMS: atom_id res chain seq x y z
N MET A 1 -8.29 24.22 21.20
CA MET A 1 -8.80 25.12 20.14
C MET A 1 -8.64 24.38 18.82
N ILE A 2 -9.73 24.06 18.13
CA ILE A 2 -9.69 23.41 16.82
C ILE A 2 -9.43 24.51 15.80
N ASN A 3 -8.44 24.34 14.94
CA ASN A 3 -8.13 25.35 13.92
C ASN A 3 -9.14 25.27 12.74
N LEU A 4 -9.09 26.24 11.82
CA LEU A 4 -10.02 26.32 10.69
C LEU A 4 -9.96 25.08 9.79
N VAL A 5 -8.77 24.52 9.61
CA VAL A 5 -8.56 23.33 8.74
C VAL A 5 -9.24 22.11 9.36
N ASP A 6 -9.08 21.90 10.66
CA ASP A 6 -9.72 20.81 11.38
C ASP A 6 -11.24 20.94 11.34
N ASN A 7 -11.77 22.16 11.50
CA ASN A 7 -13.21 22.41 11.39
C ASN A 7 -13.76 22.07 10.01
N LEU A 8 -13.06 22.47 8.94
CA LEU A 8 -13.46 22.12 7.58
C LEU A 8 -13.41 20.61 7.37
N GLU A 9 -12.39 19.93 7.87
CA GLU A 9 -12.28 18.48 7.77
C GLU A 9 -13.44 17.77 8.48
N PHE A 10 -13.82 18.20 9.66
CA PHE A 10 -14.99 17.67 10.37
C PHE A 10 -16.30 17.89 9.60
N VAL A 11 -16.49 19.07 9.00
CA VAL A 11 -17.67 19.37 8.20
C VAL A 11 -17.71 18.48 6.95
N PHE A 12 -16.60 18.38 6.21
CA PHE A 12 -16.53 17.58 4.98
C PHE A 12 -16.68 16.08 5.24
N ASN A 13 -16.27 15.60 6.39
CA ASN A 13 -16.47 14.21 6.78
C ASN A 13 -17.84 13.94 7.41
N CYS A 14 -18.73 14.94 7.47
CA CYS A 14 -20.03 14.82 8.11
C CYS A 14 -19.94 14.37 9.59
N GLN A 15 -18.89 14.77 10.28
CA GLN A 15 -18.62 14.40 11.67
C GLN A 15 -19.36 15.29 12.68
N PHE A 16 -19.93 16.39 12.20
CA PHE A 16 -20.86 17.21 12.99
C PHE A 16 -22.31 16.89 12.60
N ASN A 17 -23.11 16.64 13.59
CA ASN A 17 -24.54 16.56 13.45
C ASN A 17 -25.19 17.70 14.25
N PHE A 18 -25.80 18.64 13.55
CA PHE A 18 -26.46 19.80 14.13
C PHE A 18 -27.95 19.56 14.43
N ASP A 19 -28.46 18.42 14.09
CA ASP A 19 -29.87 18.07 14.37
C ASP A 19 -30.01 17.22 15.63
N ASN A 20 -30.35 17.87 16.72
CA ASN A 20 -30.53 17.22 18.00
C ASN A 20 -31.71 16.21 18.05
N ARG A 21 -32.58 16.18 17.04
CA ARG A 21 -33.64 15.18 16.90
C ARG A 21 -33.12 13.88 16.31
N TYR A 22 -31.87 13.86 15.94
CA TYR A 22 -31.31 12.83 15.15
C TYR A 22 -30.84 11.68 16.00
N SER A 23 -31.51 10.63 15.91
CA SER A 23 -31.18 9.39 16.56
C SER A 23 -30.54 8.43 15.58
N ALA A 24 -29.29 8.55 15.34
CA ALA A 24 -28.50 7.55 14.62
C ALA A 24 -29.11 7.02 13.28
N SER A 25 -29.93 7.81 12.59
CA SER A 25 -30.52 7.44 11.30
C SER A 25 -29.70 7.91 10.12
N SER A 26 -28.57 8.61 10.36
CA SER A 26 -27.63 8.98 9.31
C SER A 26 -27.02 7.72 8.65
N GLU A 27 -26.85 7.75 7.35
CA GLU A 27 -26.16 6.69 6.59
C GLU A 27 -24.75 6.41 7.14
N TYR A 28 -24.09 7.42 7.70
CA TYR A 28 -22.76 7.29 8.28
C TYR A 28 -22.73 6.45 9.57
N PHE A 29 -23.82 6.36 10.28
CA PHE A 29 -23.91 5.64 11.55
C PHE A 29 -24.69 4.33 11.46
N LYS A 30 -25.20 3.97 10.31
CA LYS A 30 -25.81 2.67 10.09
C LYS A 30 -24.73 1.59 10.14
N ALA A 31 -25.05 0.49 10.80
CA ALA A 31 -24.22 -0.70 10.72
C ALA A 31 -24.13 -1.14 9.26
N ARG A 32 -22.90 -1.23 8.76
CA ARG A 32 -22.63 -1.53 7.37
C ARG A 32 -21.33 -2.28 7.28
N ASP A 33 -21.30 -3.34 6.47
CA ASP A 33 -20.08 -4.07 6.16
C ASP A 33 -20.18 -4.67 4.76
N ASP A 34 -19.98 -3.84 3.75
CA ASP A 34 -20.05 -4.22 2.35
C ASP A 34 -18.65 -4.30 1.77
N LEU A 35 -18.31 -5.44 1.19
CA LEU A 35 -17.08 -5.64 0.44
C LEU A 35 -17.42 -5.60 -1.05
N GLU A 36 -16.89 -4.61 -1.75
CA GLU A 36 -17.17 -4.36 -3.16
C GLU A 36 -15.91 -3.99 -3.93
N PRO A 37 -15.82 -4.28 -5.22
CA PRO A 37 -14.75 -3.76 -6.05
C PRO A 37 -14.90 -2.25 -6.24
N ASP A 38 -13.78 -1.56 -6.31
CA ASP A 38 -13.77 -0.19 -6.85
C ASP A 38 -14.09 -0.29 -8.34
N PRO A 39 -15.16 0.38 -8.83
CA PRO A 39 -15.63 0.21 -10.20
C PRO A 39 -14.63 0.68 -11.26
N ILE A 40 -13.68 1.52 -10.88
CA ILE A 40 -12.70 2.10 -11.80
C ILE A 40 -11.36 1.38 -11.70
N ARG A 41 -10.82 1.29 -10.48
CA ARG A 41 -9.51 0.65 -10.25
C ARG A 41 -9.61 -0.88 -10.13
N GLY A 42 -10.81 -1.40 -9.91
CA GLY A 42 -11.04 -2.81 -9.64
C GLY A 42 -10.42 -3.29 -8.33
N LEU A 43 -10.12 -2.37 -7.40
CA LEU A 43 -9.64 -2.68 -6.07
C LEU A 43 -10.82 -3.04 -5.17
N ALA A 44 -10.56 -3.82 -4.13
CA ALA A 44 -11.59 -4.08 -3.14
C ALA A 44 -11.75 -2.89 -2.20
N MET A 45 -12.98 -2.45 -2.02
CA MET A 45 -13.37 -1.46 -1.03
C MET A 45 -14.24 -2.12 0.03
N ARG A 46 -14.03 -1.80 1.28
CA ARG A 46 -14.91 -2.20 2.37
C ARG A 46 -15.59 -0.96 2.95
N ARG A 47 -16.87 -0.82 2.69
CA ARG A 47 -17.70 0.22 3.30
C ARG A 47 -18.18 -0.29 4.64
N THR A 48 -17.69 0.32 5.70
CA THR A 48 -18.01 -0.10 7.06
C THR A 48 -17.87 1.05 8.04
N ASN A 49 -18.50 0.93 9.21
CA ASN A 49 -18.28 1.83 10.34
C ASN A 49 -17.34 1.23 11.37
N PHE A 50 -17.06 -0.06 11.27
CA PHE A 50 -16.29 -0.75 12.29
C PHE A 50 -15.61 -2.01 11.71
N ILE A 51 -14.33 -2.13 11.95
CA ILE A 51 -13.55 -3.35 11.71
C ILE A 51 -13.05 -3.83 13.07
N PRO A 52 -13.63 -4.88 13.64
CA PRO A 52 -13.32 -5.31 15.01
C PRO A 52 -11.86 -5.79 15.17
N ASP A 53 -11.27 -6.33 14.13
CA ASP A 53 -9.89 -6.80 14.14
C ASP A 53 -9.25 -6.65 12.75
N ILE A 54 -8.41 -5.64 12.60
CA ILE A 54 -7.67 -5.39 11.35
C ILE A 54 -6.60 -6.45 11.07
N GLY A 55 -6.20 -7.21 12.07
CA GLY A 55 -5.26 -8.33 11.93
C GLY A 55 -5.88 -9.59 11.30
N ARG A 56 -7.22 -9.71 11.34
CA ARG A 56 -7.96 -10.89 10.88
C ARG A 56 -9.00 -10.61 9.80
N CYS A 57 -9.36 -9.35 9.58
CA CYS A 57 -10.37 -9.04 8.57
C CYS A 57 -9.98 -9.59 7.20
N GLU A 58 -10.98 -9.90 6.38
CA GLU A 58 -10.79 -10.39 5.03
C GLU A 58 -10.08 -9.35 4.17
N LEU A 59 -9.05 -9.81 3.45
CA LEU A 59 -8.35 -9.04 2.44
C LEU A 59 -8.43 -9.81 1.10
N PRO A 60 -9.20 -9.33 0.14
CA PRO A 60 -9.28 -9.91 -1.19
C PRO A 60 -7.94 -9.93 -1.91
N LEU A 61 -7.74 -10.96 -2.73
CA LEU A 61 -6.55 -11.11 -3.54
C LEU A 61 -6.48 -10.03 -4.63
N ASP A 62 -5.29 -9.44 -4.79
CA ASP A 62 -4.99 -8.48 -5.84
C ASP A 62 -3.65 -8.78 -6.52
N ASN A 63 -3.67 -9.77 -7.39
CA ASN A 63 -2.49 -10.21 -8.14
C ASN A 63 -1.94 -9.17 -9.13
N ARG A 64 -2.68 -8.11 -9.41
CA ARG A 64 -2.19 -7.02 -10.29
C ARG A 64 -1.00 -6.30 -9.67
N ARG A 65 -1.03 -6.14 -8.35
CA ARG A 65 0.03 -5.50 -7.58
C ARG A 65 1.25 -6.40 -7.49
N SER A 66 1.04 -7.62 -7.05
CA SER A 66 2.06 -8.67 -6.98
C SER A 66 1.40 -10.03 -6.73
N PRO A 67 2.05 -11.14 -7.09
CA PRO A 67 1.51 -12.46 -6.81
C PRO A 67 1.24 -12.67 -5.31
N GLY A 68 0.02 -13.11 -4.96
CA GLY A 68 -0.37 -13.37 -3.58
C GLY A 68 -0.52 -12.12 -2.70
N TYR A 69 -0.55 -10.94 -3.28
CA TYR A 69 -0.85 -9.71 -2.57
C TYR A 69 -2.35 -9.61 -2.31
N ARG A 70 -2.69 -9.22 -1.09
CA ARG A 70 -4.08 -9.02 -0.67
C ARG A 70 -4.24 -7.62 -0.15
N ARG A 71 -5.36 -6.95 -0.48
CA ARG A 71 -5.63 -5.62 0.05
C ARG A 71 -7.10 -5.25 0.02
N VAL A 72 -7.44 -4.30 0.87
CA VAL A 72 -8.73 -3.64 0.88
C VAL A 72 -8.55 -2.16 1.25
N GLU A 73 -9.39 -1.32 0.72
CA GLU A 73 -9.50 0.09 1.10
C GLU A 73 -10.74 0.27 1.99
N PRO A 74 -10.58 0.44 3.31
CA PRO A 74 -11.68 0.77 4.18
C PRO A 74 -12.25 2.16 3.89
N LYS A 75 -13.54 2.25 3.67
CA LYS A 75 -14.32 3.49 3.58
C LYS A 75 -15.18 3.59 4.83
N MET A 76 -14.63 4.21 5.87
CA MET A 76 -15.25 4.24 7.19
C MET A 76 -16.09 5.50 7.38
N ALA A 77 -17.39 5.32 7.60
CA ALA A 77 -18.33 6.40 7.93
C ALA A 77 -18.23 7.64 7.01
N GLY A 78 -17.90 7.45 5.74
CA GLY A 78 -17.67 8.56 4.82
C GLY A 78 -16.41 9.37 5.09
N SER A 79 -15.52 8.90 5.98
CA SER A 79 -14.27 9.56 6.31
C SER A 79 -13.42 9.82 5.07
N ARG A 80 -12.75 10.96 5.05
CA ARG A 80 -11.79 11.32 4.01
C ARG A 80 -10.40 10.79 4.26
N PHE A 81 -10.15 10.17 5.40
CA PHE A 81 -8.89 9.48 5.64
C PHE A 81 -8.72 8.33 4.69
N TYR A 82 -7.57 8.29 4.05
CA TYR A 82 -7.22 7.26 3.10
C TYR A 82 -6.32 6.22 3.76
N VAL A 83 -6.86 5.02 3.86
CA VAL A 83 -6.22 3.89 4.53
C VAL A 83 -6.25 2.67 3.63
N TRP A 84 -5.15 1.91 3.62
CA TRP A 84 -5.07 0.58 3.04
C TRP A 84 -4.79 -0.43 4.12
N LEU A 85 -5.44 -1.57 4.02
CA LEU A 85 -5.00 -2.79 4.68
C LEU A 85 -4.45 -3.72 3.60
N ALA A 86 -3.23 -4.19 3.78
CA ALA A 86 -2.56 -5.04 2.81
C ALA A 86 -1.83 -6.20 3.49
N GLU A 87 -1.72 -7.32 2.78
CA GLU A 87 -0.96 -8.49 3.24
C GLU A 87 -0.11 -9.05 2.12
N HIS A 88 1.16 -9.27 2.44
CA HIS A 88 2.07 -10.09 1.64
C HIS A 88 2.07 -11.51 2.19
N GLU A 89 1.70 -12.47 1.37
CA GLU A 89 1.80 -13.89 1.75
C GLU A 89 3.27 -14.25 2.00
N THR A 90 3.49 -15.22 2.89
CA THR A 90 4.84 -15.74 3.16
C THR A 90 5.60 -16.08 1.90
N GLY A 91 6.83 -15.64 1.80
CA GLY A 91 7.70 -15.88 0.66
C GLY A 91 7.37 -15.07 -0.59
N ARG A 92 6.60 -14.01 -0.44
CA ARG A 92 6.25 -13.10 -1.53
C ARG A 92 6.58 -11.66 -1.19
N TYR A 93 6.81 -10.87 -2.23
CA TYR A 93 7.06 -9.43 -2.11
C TYR A 93 6.44 -8.65 -3.27
N SER A 94 6.19 -7.36 -3.07
CA SER A 94 5.63 -6.49 -4.10
C SER A 94 6.68 -5.98 -5.07
N LYS A 95 6.25 -5.55 -6.27
CA LYS A 95 7.10 -4.75 -7.14
C LYS A 95 7.54 -3.48 -6.43
N ALA A 96 8.79 -3.05 -6.67
CA ALA A 96 9.20 -1.70 -6.34
C ALA A 96 8.35 -0.70 -7.10
N HIS A 97 7.90 0.35 -6.42
CA HIS A 97 7.06 1.37 -7.04
C HIS A 97 7.25 2.71 -6.34
N LYS A 98 6.77 3.77 -7.00
CA LYS A 98 6.78 5.12 -6.46
C LYS A 98 5.41 5.78 -6.57
N HIS A 99 5.15 6.73 -5.69
CA HIS A 99 3.97 7.59 -5.73
C HIS A 99 4.27 8.93 -5.05
N ALA A 100 3.55 9.98 -5.43
CA ALA A 100 3.79 11.34 -4.95
C ALA A 100 3.39 11.55 -3.48
N SER A 101 2.58 10.67 -2.94
CA SER A 101 2.07 10.79 -1.59
C SER A 101 2.97 10.11 -0.57
N ALA A 102 3.23 10.80 0.53
CA ALA A 102 3.80 10.15 1.70
C ALA A 102 2.79 9.14 2.28
N ALA A 103 3.32 8.04 2.82
CA ALA A 103 2.55 7.07 3.57
C ALA A 103 3.29 6.66 4.84
N VAL A 104 2.55 6.51 5.92
CA VAL A 104 3.03 5.84 7.12
C VAL A 104 2.48 4.42 7.09
N LEU A 105 3.38 3.44 7.10
CA LEU A 105 3.02 2.05 7.16
C LEU A 105 3.16 1.55 8.60
N ILE A 106 2.08 0.99 9.11
CA ILE A 106 2.02 0.40 10.44
C ILE A 106 1.99 -1.11 10.26
N CYS A 107 2.92 -1.81 10.90
CA CYS A 107 2.94 -3.27 10.89
C CYS A 107 1.88 -3.81 11.85
N ILE A 108 0.88 -4.50 11.32
CA ILE A 108 -0.21 -5.09 12.10
C ILE A 108 0.19 -6.48 12.61
N LYS A 109 0.82 -7.27 11.75
CA LYS A 109 1.34 -8.61 12.13
C LYS A 109 2.44 -9.05 11.19
N GLY A 110 3.25 -9.99 11.68
CA GLY A 110 4.31 -10.60 10.91
C GLY A 110 5.62 -9.83 10.98
N LYS A 111 6.56 -10.25 10.17
CA LYS A 111 7.87 -9.63 10.01
C LYS A 111 8.17 -9.42 8.53
N GLY A 112 8.94 -8.41 8.26
CA GLY A 112 9.38 -8.08 6.93
C GLY A 112 10.29 -6.87 6.93
N TYR A 113 10.54 -6.36 5.75
CA TYR A 113 11.33 -5.13 5.60
C TYR A 113 10.88 -4.35 4.36
N THR A 114 11.34 -3.13 4.26
CA THR A 114 11.23 -2.32 3.06
C THR A 114 12.61 -1.88 2.60
N TYR A 115 12.80 -1.80 1.29
CA TYR A 115 13.85 -1.02 0.66
C TYR A 115 13.29 0.28 0.13
N THR A 116 14.08 1.35 0.23
CA THR A 116 13.71 2.68 -0.24
C THR A 116 14.93 3.35 -0.86
N TRP A 117 14.80 3.93 -2.06
CA TRP A 117 15.89 4.62 -2.75
C TRP A 117 15.38 5.72 -3.69
N PRO A 118 16.20 6.77 -3.97
CA PRO A 118 15.85 7.79 -4.95
C PRO A 118 15.56 7.21 -6.32
N ALA A 119 14.51 7.67 -6.98
CA ALA A 119 14.14 7.19 -8.31
C ALA A 119 15.18 7.48 -9.39
N THR A 120 16.05 8.46 -9.15
CA THR A 120 17.18 8.79 -10.02
C THR A 120 18.24 7.70 -10.12
N PHE A 121 18.25 6.74 -9.17
CA PHE A 121 19.17 5.59 -9.21
C PHE A 121 18.66 4.46 -10.12
N GLY A 122 17.47 4.61 -10.69
CA GLY A 122 16.92 3.59 -11.58
C GLY A 122 16.45 2.33 -10.86
N PRO A 123 16.23 1.26 -11.64
CA PRO A 123 15.71 0.00 -11.12
C PRO A 123 16.76 -0.92 -10.47
N THR A 124 18.05 -0.66 -10.69
CA THR A 124 19.19 -1.54 -10.36
C THR A 124 20.25 -0.87 -9.48
N PRO A 125 19.87 -0.29 -8.31
CA PRO A 125 20.78 0.53 -7.52
C PRO A 125 21.98 -0.23 -6.95
N TRP A 126 21.89 -1.54 -6.71
CA TRP A 126 23.04 -2.33 -6.26
C TRP A 126 24.02 -2.63 -7.39
N ASP A 127 23.53 -3.04 -8.56
CA ASP A 127 24.37 -3.27 -9.74
C ASP A 127 25.03 -1.98 -10.22
N ASP A 128 24.38 -0.83 -10.03
CA ASP A 128 24.90 0.51 -10.38
C ASP A 128 25.81 1.11 -9.31
N GLY A 129 26.16 0.36 -8.25
CA GLY A 129 27.10 0.78 -7.22
C GLY A 129 26.54 1.77 -6.21
N MET A 130 25.22 1.87 -6.06
CA MET A 130 24.55 2.78 -5.12
C MET A 130 23.99 2.06 -3.88
N ALA A 131 24.50 0.87 -3.59
CA ALA A 131 24.02 0.02 -2.49
C ALA A 131 24.01 0.74 -1.12
N ASP A 132 25.03 1.57 -0.85
CA ASP A 132 25.19 2.35 0.37
C ASP A 132 24.12 3.45 0.56
N LYS A 133 23.40 3.77 -0.50
CA LYS A 133 22.33 4.80 -0.51
C LYS A 133 20.93 4.22 -0.50
N VAL A 134 20.81 2.89 -0.58
CA VAL A 134 19.54 2.20 -0.41
C VAL A 134 19.26 2.03 1.07
N VAL A 135 18.12 2.53 1.51
CA VAL A 135 17.71 2.41 2.92
C VAL A 135 16.89 1.16 3.11
N ARG A 136 17.29 0.32 4.07
CA ARG A 136 16.50 -0.80 4.58
C ARG A 136 15.89 -0.43 5.92
N GLN A 137 14.61 -0.75 6.09
CA GLN A 137 13.89 -0.61 7.34
C GLN A 137 13.10 -1.89 7.61
N ASP A 138 13.30 -2.48 8.78
CA ASP A 138 12.61 -3.70 9.16
C ASP A 138 11.23 -3.39 9.79
N TYR A 139 10.26 -4.26 9.51
CA TYR A 139 8.93 -4.21 10.10
C TYR A 139 8.86 -5.14 11.30
N GLU A 140 8.42 -4.58 12.42
CA GLU A 140 8.05 -5.31 13.61
C GLU A 140 6.60 -4.98 13.99
N PRO A 141 5.83 -5.92 14.56
CA PRO A 141 4.46 -5.67 14.97
C PRO A 141 4.33 -4.39 15.81
N VAL A 142 3.34 -3.57 15.48
CA VAL A 142 3.08 -2.25 16.09
C VAL A 142 4.12 -1.17 15.74
N GLY A 143 5.16 -1.51 14.99
CA GLY A 143 6.14 -0.54 14.47
C GLY A 143 5.59 0.26 13.30
N MET A 144 6.18 1.42 13.06
CA MET A 144 5.83 2.33 11.95
C MET A 144 7.04 2.63 11.08
N VAL A 145 6.79 2.70 9.77
CA VAL A 145 7.80 3.06 8.76
C VAL A 145 7.21 4.07 7.80
N SER A 146 7.95 5.14 7.50
CA SER A 146 7.67 6.00 6.35
C SER A 146 8.56 5.57 5.19
N ALA A 147 7.99 4.83 4.23
CA ALA A 147 8.75 4.20 3.17
C ALA A 147 9.15 5.14 2.04
N ALA A 148 8.49 6.29 1.90
CA ALA A 148 8.80 7.25 0.84
C ALA A 148 8.53 8.67 1.31
N PRO A 149 9.43 9.62 1.00
CA PRO A 149 9.16 11.04 1.20
C PRO A 149 8.08 11.55 0.23
N MET A 150 7.55 12.71 0.51
CA MET A 150 6.34 13.27 -0.12
C MET A 150 6.52 13.70 -1.59
N SER A 151 7.72 13.69 -2.16
CA SER A 151 7.98 14.19 -3.52
C SER A 151 7.61 13.22 -4.64
N GLY A 152 7.41 11.94 -4.34
CA GLY A 152 7.17 10.90 -5.34
C GLY A 152 8.41 10.45 -6.11
N ASP A 153 9.59 10.93 -5.71
CA ASP A 153 10.85 10.65 -6.38
C ASP A 153 11.64 9.51 -5.74
N TRP A 154 10.95 8.66 -5.00
CA TRP A 154 11.53 7.53 -4.30
C TRP A 154 10.80 6.24 -4.63
N PHE A 155 11.55 5.23 -5.05
CA PHE A 155 11.06 3.86 -5.08
C PHE A 155 11.03 3.28 -3.68
N HIS A 156 10.06 2.41 -3.44
CA HIS A 156 10.00 1.59 -2.25
C HIS A 156 9.39 0.23 -2.58
N GLN A 157 9.75 -0.77 -1.79
CA GLN A 157 9.37 -2.16 -2.01
C GLN A 157 9.21 -2.88 -0.66
N HIS A 158 8.21 -3.74 -0.53
CA HIS A 158 7.85 -4.37 0.73
C HIS A 158 7.97 -5.88 0.64
N PHE A 159 8.56 -6.50 1.68
CA PHE A 159 8.94 -7.90 1.72
C PHE A 159 8.36 -8.57 2.96
N GLY A 160 7.56 -9.62 2.79
CA GLY A 160 7.03 -10.42 3.88
C GLY A 160 7.88 -11.67 4.11
N VAL A 161 8.53 -11.79 5.29
CA VAL A 161 9.47 -12.88 5.56
C VAL A 161 8.99 -13.86 6.61
N SER A 162 8.02 -13.51 7.45
CA SER A 162 7.51 -14.39 8.49
C SER A 162 6.59 -15.48 7.94
N LYS A 163 6.51 -16.63 8.64
CA LYS A 163 5.64 -17.76 8.26
C LYS A 163 4.15 -17.41 8.21
N GLY A 164 3.72 -16.38 8.91
CA GLY A 164 2.34 -15.89 8.91
C GLY A 164 2.05 -14.76 7.93
N GLY A 165 2.98 -14.47 7.01
CA GLY A 165 2.89 -13.30 6.12
C GLY A 165 3.21 -11.99 6.82
N LEU A 166 3.10 -10.89 6.10
CA LEU A 166 3.27 -9.53 6.60
C LEU A 166 2.01 -8.74 6.31
N ARG A 167 1.33 -8.26 7.35
CA ARG A 167 0.15 -7.39 7.20
C ARG A 167 0.47 -5.97 7.64
N LEU A 168 0.19 -5.05 6.76
CA LEU A 168 0.45 -3.62 6.93
C LEU A 168 -0.85 -2.83 6.82
N MET A 169 -0.92 -1.74 7.56
CA MET A 169 -1.84 -0.65 7.33
C MET A 169 -1.05 0.55 6.80
N ALA A 170 -1.40 1.02 5.63
CA ALA A 170 -0.82 2.25 5.08
C ALA A 170 -1.79 3.40 5.32
N TRP A 171 -1.34 4.42 5.99
CA TRP A 171 -2.07 5.65 6.23
C TRP A 171 -1.48 6.79 5.40
N HIS A 172 -2.30 7.35 4.55
CA HIS A 172 -1.90 8.40 3.63
C HIS A 172 -2.40 9.80 4.03
N GLY A 173 -3.15 9.95 5.10
CA GLY A 173 -3.75 11.21 5.51
C GLY A 173 -4.97 11.61 4.66
N ALA A 174 -5.52 12.79 4.95
CA ALA A 174 -6.81 13.23 4.43
C ALA A 174 -6.84 13.53 2.92
N ASN A 175 -5.75 14.00 2.35
CA ASN A 175 -5.75 14.56 0.98
C ASN A 175 -5.27 13.59 -0.08
N ASN A 176 -5.16 12.33 0.26
CA ASN A 176 -4.47 11.39 -0.59
C ASN A 176 -5.36 10.52 -1.46
N GLN A 177 -6.58 10.90 -1.65
CA GLN A 177 -7.38 10.36 -2.74
C GLN A 177 -6.82 10.83 -4.08
N GLY A 178 -5.66 10.31 -4.37
CA GLY A 178 -4.99 10.68 -5.58
C GLY A 178 -4.20 11.96 -5.38
N ALA A 179 -3.00 11.80 -4.92
CA ALA A 179 -1.89 12.53 -5.48
C ALA A 179 -1.90 12.36 -7.02
N ASN A 180 -2.98 11.97 -7.53
CA ASN A 180 -3.43 11.85 -8.87
C ASN A 180 -3.64 13.26 -9.34
N LYS A 181 -2.89 13.63 -10.32
CA LYS A 181 -2.84 14.92 -10.96
C LYS A 181 -4.26 15.51 -11.03
N ALA A 182 -4.55 16.45 -10.13
CA ALA A 182 -5.82 17.13 -10.10
C ALA A 182 -6.10 17.66 -11.50
N GLY A 183 -7.20 17.24 -12.11
CA GLY A 183 -7.64 17.75 -13.38
C GLY A 183 -7.65 16.79 -14.57
N ILE A 184 -7.20 15.53 -14.42
CA ILE A 184 -7.28 14.55 -15.52
C ILE A 184 -8.35 13.50 -15.18
N PRO A 185 -9.59 13.61 -15.71
CA PRO A 185 -10.63 12.62 -15.48
C PRO A 185 -10.18 11.23 -15.97
N GLY A 186 -10.33 10.20 -15.13
CA GLY A 186 -9.97 8.82 -15.46
C GLY A 186 -8.54 8.41 -15.07
N GLU A 187 -7.51 9.22 -15.30
CA GLU A 187 -6.14 8.92 -14.86
C GLU A 187 -5.97 8.95 -13.34
N GLN A 188 -6.76 9.76 -12.68
CA GLN A 188 -6.76 9.89 -11.22
C GLN A 188 -7.06 8.59 -10.48
N LEU A 189 -7.64 7.63 -11.15
CA LEU A 189 -8.21 6.45 -10.54
C LEU A 189 -7.44 5.17 -10.89
N MET A 190 -6.39 5.29 -11.68
CA MET A 190 -5.53 4.15 -12.01
C MET A 190 -4.60 3.81 -10.85
N ASP A 191 -4.40 2.51 -10.63
CA ASP A 191 -3.40 2.02 -9.69
C ASP A 191 -2.02 1.99 -10.35
N TYR A 192 -1.39 3.15 -10.49
CA TYR A 192 -0.09 3.29 -11.15
C TYR A 192 0.99 2.38 -10.55
N GLY A 193 0.91 2.10 -9.26
CA GLY A 193 1.84 1.18 -8.61
C GLY A 193 1.65 -0.30 -8.98
N ALA A 194 0.61 -0.64 -9.73
CA ALA A 194 0.43 -1.97 -10.31
C ALA A 194 0.87 -2.03 -11.78
N ILE A 195 1.05 -0.87 -12.43
CA ILE A 195 1.40 -0.72 -13.84
C ILE A 195 2.90 -0.47 -13.98
N ASP A 196 3.56 -1.17 -14.88
CA ASP A 196 5.00 -1.05 -15.12
C ASP A 196 5.37 0.33 -15.68
N LEU A 197 6.56 0.83 -15.33
CA LEU A 197 7.08 2.14 -15.77
C LEU A 197 6.97 2.36 -17.27
N LYS A 198 7.37 1.37 -18.08
CA LYS A 198 7.32 1.45 -19.55
C LYS A 198 5.90 1.49 -20.11
N LYS A 199 4.91 1.17 -19.32
CA LYS A 199 3.48 1.21 -19.67
C LYS A 199 2.78 2.45 -19.09
N GLY A 200 3.55 3.45 -18.65
CA GLY A 200 3.02 4.68 -18.07
C GLY A 200 2.66 4.58 -16.60
N GLY A 201 3.01 3.48 -15.93
CA GLY A 201 2.84 3.30 -14.50
C GLY A 201 4.02 3.78 -13.67
N SER A 202 4.12 3.28 -12.45
CA SER A 202 5.18 3.64 -11.50
C SER A 202 5.88 2.45 -10.86
N ALA A 203 5.64 1.23 -11.36
CA ALA A 203 6.24 -0.01 -10.86
C ALA A 203 7.41 -0.47 -11.71
N ILE A 204 8.45 -1.01 -11.07
CA ILE A 204 9.54 -1.73 -11.71
C ILE A 204 9.09 -3.18 -11.88
N PRO A 205 9.02 -3.71 -13.12
CA PRO A 205 8.68 -5.11 -13.31
C PRO A 205 9.79 -6.02 -12.78
N TYR A 206 9.46 -7.21 -12.30
CA TYR A 206 10.43 -8.14 -11.66
C TYR A 206 11.61 -8.51 -12.56
N HIS A 207 11.41 -8.57 -13.87
CA HIS A 207 12.50 -8.87 -14.82
C HIS A 207 13.43 -7.70 -15.09
N GLU A 208 13.15 -6.53 -14.53
CA GLU A 208 13.97 -5.32 -14.57
C GLU A 208 14.47 -4.91 -13.17
N GLU A 209 14.06 -5.61 -12.13
CA GLU A 209 14.54 -5.31 -10.78
C GLU A 209 15.99 -5.77 -10.59
N ASP A 210 16.68 -5.14 -9.65
CA ASP A 210 18.04 -5.53 -9.28
C ASP A 210 18.10 -7.00 -8.81
N PRO A 211 19.00 -7.83 -9.38
CA PRO A 211 19.11 -9.25 -8.99
C PRO A 211 19.45 -9.47 -7.50
N PHE A 212 20.08 -8.49 -6.86
CA PHE A 212 20.37 -8.50 -5.44
C PHE A 212 19.10 -8.65 -4.60
N ILE A 213 18.02 -8.00 -5.01
CA ILE A 213 16.75 -7.97 -4.27
C ILE A 213 16.22 -9.38 -4.04
N ARG A 214 16.09 -10.16 -5.09
CA ARG A 214 15.63 -11.56 -4.98
C ARG A 214 16.57 -12.42 -4.14
N LYS A 215 17.87 -12.30 -4.38
CA LYS A 215 18.89 -13.06 -3.66
C LYS A 215 18.84 -12.78 -2.16
N GLU A 216 18.79 -11.53 -1.77
CA GLU A 216 18.73 -11.14 -0.35
C GLU A 216 17.39 -11.55 0.28
N PHE A 217 16.30 -11.48 -0.47
CA PHE A 217 15.00 -11.97 0.00
C PHE A 217 15.03 -13.48 0.32
N GLU A 218 15.60 -14.29 -0.57
CA GLU A 218 15.77 -15.73 -0.37
C GLU A 218 16.64 -16.05 0.87
N VAL A 219 17.72 -15.31 1.06
CA VAL A 219 18.59 -15.42 2.25
C VAL A 219 17.85 -15.06 3.52
N THR A 220 17.08 -13.98 3.49
CA THR A 220 16.31 -13.53 4.65
C THR A 220 15.17 -14.51 5.00
N LEU A 221 14.48 -15.05 4.01
CA LEU A 221 13.47 -16.08 4.22
C LEU A 221 14.04 -17.35 4.86
N ALA A 222 15.22 -17.79 4.41
CA ALA A 222 15.87 -18.97 4.96
C ALA A 222 16.17 -18.81 6.47
N LYS A 223 16.59 -17.63 6.91
CA LYS A 223 16.79 -17.30 8.33
C LYS A 223 15.50 -17.40 9.15
N GLU A 224 14.36 -17.09 8.56
CA GLU A 224 13.03 -17.20 9.18
C GLU A 224 12.40 -18.60 9.01
N GLY A 225 13.11 -19.54 8.39
CA GLY A 225 12.63 -20.90 8.11
C GLY A 225 11.46 -20.92 7.10
N ALA A 226 11.46 -20.01 6.16
CA ALA A 226 10.51 -19.89 5.08
C ALA A 226 11.21 -20.02 3.71
N VAL A 227 10.43 -20.18 2.64
CA VAL A 227 10.96 -20.32 1.29
C VAL A 227 10.35 -19.28 0.35
N CYS A 228 11.11 -18.88 -0.65
CA CYS A 228 10.63 -17.98 -1.69
C CYS A 228 9.55 -18.67 -2.54
N ARG A 229 8.43 -17.98 -2.74
CA ARG A 229 7.28 -18.44 -3.53
C ARG A 229 7.04 -17.55 -4.75
N MET A 230 8.05 -16.77 -5.13
CA MET A 230 8.03 -15.97 -6.34
C MET A 230 8.40 -16.88 -7.51
N GLY A 231 7.51 -17.01 -8.49
CA GLY A 231 7.75 -17.85 -9.68
C GLY A 231 8.91 -17.34 -10.52
N SER A 232 9.71 -18.24 -11.08
CA SER A 232 10.86 -17.87 -11.92
C SER A 232 10.44 -17.14 -13.20
N GLU A 233 9.23 -17.40 -13.69
CA GLU A 233 8.64 -16.77 -14.87
C GLU A 233 8.49 -15.24 -14.74
N LEU A 234 8.39 -14.73 -13.52
CA LEU A 234 8.29 -13.29 -13.26
C LEU A 234 9.57 -12.51 -13.63
N TYR A 235 10.70 -13.21 -13.65
CA TYR A 235 12.03 -12.62 -13.89
C TYR A 235 12.51 -12.85 -15.33
N VAL A 236 11.67 -13.45 -16.15
CA VAL A 236 11.96 -13.63 -17.58
C VAL A 236 11.35 -12.46 -18.34
N LYS A 237 12.19 -11.80 -19.16
CA LYS A 237 11.69 -10.72 -20.02
C LYS A 237 10.62 -11.27 -20.97
N PRO A 238 9.44 -10.64 -21.04
CA PRO A 238 8.42 -11.04 -22.01
C PRO A 238 8.99 -11.03 -23.43
N LYS A 239 8.63 -12.03 -24.24
CA LYS A 239 8.92 -11.98 -25.68
C LYS A 239 8.08 -10.84 -26.27
N GLU A 240 8.75 -9.97 -27.01
CA GLU A 240 8.10 -8.89 -27.76
C GLU A 240 7.21 -9.45 -28.87
#